data_cb498b9a223608ed81d47df8606253d6
#
_entry.id   cb498b9a223608ed81d47df8606253d6
#
_cell.length_a   1.000
_cell.length_b   1.000
_cell.length_c   1.000
_cell.angle_alpha   90.00
_cell.angle_beta   90.00
_cell.angle_gamma   90.00
#
_symmetry.space_group_name_H-M   'P 1'
#
loop_
_entity.id
_entity.type
_entity.pdbx_description
1 polymer ?
#
loop_
_entity_poly.entity_id
_entity_poly.type
_entity_poly.pdbx_seq_one_letter_code
_entity_poly.pdbx_strand_id
1 'polypeptide(L)'
;MTEVKTKRQSASLDRRKLLADPIMVTTIVVLIAFLTLFILYPLAILLVDSFYSKNGLTLGIFKRVLAMANFRTSIANTLKVGFLVGILSTLLGLLFAYVEVYVKLGKFSGGLFKVVSMLPVVSPPFVLSLSMIMLFGKAGLITRFLLKIYDNNVYGFWGIAIVQTLTFFPVCYMMLKGLLKNIDPSLEEAARDMGASRWKVFATVTFPLMLPGLGNAFLVTFIESIADFANPMIIGGSYDTLATTIYLQITGAYDKEGAAAMAVVLLSITLLMFAVQKYYLE
;
A
#
# COMPACT_ATOMS: atom_id res chain seq x y z
N MET A 1 -9.89 -21.98 -35.37
CA MET A 1 -9.05 -21.07 -36.20
C MET A 1 -9.82 -19.84 -36.68
N THR A 2 -11.14 -19.89 -36.80
CA THR A 2 -12.04 -18.77 -37.24
C THR A 2 -12.23 -17.69 -36.16
N GLU A 3 -12.36 -18.02 -34.88
CA GLU A 3 -12.58 -17.05 -33.80
C GLU A 3 -11.36 -16.11 -33.54
N VAL A 4 -10.15 -16.62 -33.69
CA VAL A 4 -8.91 -15.80 -33.51
C VAL A 4 -8.75 -14.81 -34.69
N LYS A 5 -9.20 -15.17 -35.90
CA LYS A 5 -9.21 -14.24 -37.04
C LYS A 5 -10.25 -13.11 -36.88
N THR A 6 -11.44 -13.44 -36.37
CA THR A 6 -12.51 -12.45 -36.10
C THR A 6 -12.11 -11.45 -35.00
N LYS A 7 -11.48 -11.90 -33.94
CA LYS A 7 -10.97 -11.03 -32.87
C LYS A 7 -9.83 -10.11 -33.32
N ARG A 8 -8.96 -10.58 -34.24
CA ARG A 8 -7.90 -9.72 -34.83
C ARG A 8 -8.46 -8.71 -35.83
N GLN A 9 -9.49 -9.05 -36.57
CA GLN A 9 -10.15 -8.12 -37.50
C GLN A 9 -10.96 -7.05 -36.76
N SER A 10 -11.70 -7.38 -35.70
CA SER A 10 -12.38 -6.39 -34.85
C SER A 10 -11.39 -5.42 -34.21
N ALA A 11 -10.29 -5.92 -33.65
CA ALA A 11 -9.25 -5.08 -33.06
C ALA A 11 -8.55 -4.15 -34.06
N SER A 12 -8.42 -4.55 -35.31
CA SER A 12 -7.84 -3.69 -36.38
C SER A 12 -8.82 -2.61 -36.88
N LEU A 13 -10.11 -2.90 -36.89
CA LEU A 13 -11.16 -1.95 -37.23
C LEU A 13 -11.35 -0.91 -36.14
N ASP A 14 -11.29 -1.35 -34.85
CA ASP A 14 -11.35 -0.45 -33.70
C ASP A 14 -10.14 0.48 -33.67
N ARG A 15 -8.94 -0.01 -33.96
CA ARG A 15 -7.74 0.83 -34.03
C ARG A 15 -7.82 1.87 -35.17
N ARG A 16 -8.38 1.52 -36.34
CA ARG A 16 -8.56 2.48 -37.42
C ARG A 16 -9.59 3.55 -37.11
N LYS A 17 -10.69 3.21 -36.44
CA LYS A 17 -11.69 4.17 -35.93
C LYS A 17 -11.10 5.09 -34.85
N LEU A 18 -10.32 4.54 -33.93
CA LEU A 18 -9.60 5.29 -32.91
C LEU A 18 -8.64 6.33 -33.51
N LEU A 19 -7.88 5.94 -34.53
CA LEU A 19 -6.93 6.84 -35.21
C LEU A 19 -7.59 7.83 -36.18
N ALA A 20 -8.87 7.64 -36.52
CA ALA A 20 -9.62 8.54 -37.39
C ALA A 20 -10.28 9.70 -36.61
N ASP A 21 -10.39 9.62 -35.28
CA ASP A 21 -10.93 10.69 -34.44
C ASP A 21 -9.78 11.59 -33.95
N PRO A 22 -9.68 12.85 -34.43
CA PRO A 22 -8.58 13.74 -34.09
C PRO A 22 -8.58 14.12 -32.60
N ILE A 23 -9.75 14.19 -31.95
CA ILE A 23 -9.86 14.50 -30.52
C ILE A 23 -9.26 13.37 -29.70
N MET A 24 -9.58 12.14 -30.04
CA MET A 24 -9.11 10.95 -29.38
C MET A 24 -7.59 10.77 -29.54
N VAL A 25 -7.07 10.96 -30.77
CA VAL A 25 -5.62 10.91 -31.02
C VAL A 25 -4.90 11.98 -30.20
N THR A 26 -5.40 13.23 -30.20
CA THR A 26 -4.82 14.32 -29.45
C THR A 26 -4.80 14.00 -27.95
N THR A 27 -5.91 13.48 -27.42
CA THR A 27 -5.99 13.09 -25.99
C THR A 27 -4.96 12.01 -25.66
N ILE A 28 -4.83 10.97 -26.49
CA ILE A 28 -3.84 9.89 -26.27
C ILE A 28 -2.42 10.45 -26.34
N VAL A 29 -2.11 11.30 -27.32
CA VAL A 29 -0.78 11.91 -27.46
C VAL A 29 -0.44 12.79 -26.25
N VAL A 30 -1.37 13.61 -25.79
CA VAL A 30 -1.20 14.45 -24.59
C VAL A 30 -0.96 13.60 -23.35
N LEU A 31 -1.74 12.51 -23.17
CA LEU A 31 -1.55 11.59 -22.03
C LEU A 31 -0.19 10.89 -22.08
N ILE A 32 0.21 10.38 -23.27
CA ILE A 32 1.53 9.73 -23.43
C ILE A 32 2.65 10.75 -23.17
N ALA A 33 2.55 11.96 -23.71
CA ALA A 33 3.54 13.01 -23.47
C ALA A 33 3.64 13.37 -21.99
N PHE A 34 2.49 13.50 -21.31
CA PHE A 34 2.43 13.75 -19.87
C PHE A 34 3.09 12.61 -19.06
N LEU A 35 2.72 11.36 -19.32
CA LEU A 35 3.31 10.19 -18.66
C LEU A 35 4.82 10.08 -18.93
N THR A 36 5.24 10.37 -20.17
CA THR A 36 6.66 10.33 -20.54
C THR A 36 7.44 11.42 -19.80
N LEU A 37 6.93 12.65 -19.76
CA LEU A 37 7.63 13.77 -19.15
C LEU A 37 7.67 13.70 -17.63
N PHE A 38 6.57 13.30 -16.98
CA PHE A 38 6.43 13.36 -15.54
C PHE A 38 6.70 12.04 -14.81
N ILE A 39 6.70 10.92 -15.50
CA ILE A 39 6.94 9.60 -14.91
C ILE A 39 8.18 8.95 -15.52
N LEU A 40 8.20 8.72 -16.85
CA LEU A 40 9.30 7.95 -17.47
C LEU A 40 10.62 8.71 -17.44
N TYR A 41 10.60 10.03 -17.67
CA TYR A 41 11.80 10.86 -17.70
C TYR A 41 12.48 10.96 -16.31
N PRO A 42 11.79 11.30 -15.19
CA PRO A 42 12.41 11.28 -13.88
C PRO A 42 12.91 9.88 -13.47
N LEU A 43 12.16 8.83 -13.80
CA LEU A 43 12.58 7.46 -13.54
C LEU A 43 13.84 7.07 -14.33
N ALA A 44 13.92 7.48 -15.60
CA ALA A 44 15.13 7.27 -16.42
C ALA A 44 16.34 7.99 -15.84
N ILE A 45 16.19 9.25 -15.39
CA ILE A 45 17.27 10.00 -14.73
C ILE A 45 17.71 9.28 -13.46
N LEU A 46 16.77 8.83 -12.62
CA LEU A 46 17.07 8.10 -11.40
C LEU A 46 17.85 6.82 -11.70
N LEU A 47 17.45 6.06 -12.74
CA LEU A 47 18.19 4.87 -13.18
C LEU A 47 19.59 5.24 -13.67
N VAL A 48 19.74 6.28 -14.50
CA VAL A 48 21.05 6.74 -14.97
C VAL A 48 21.94 7.15 -13.80
N ASP A 49 21.45 8.01 -12.90
CA ASP A 49 22.20 8.48 -11.73
C ASP A 49 22.63 7.32 -10.80
N SER A 50 21.87 6.22 -10.76
CA SER A 50 22.22 5.05 -9.94
C SER A 50 23.37 4.21 -10.51
N PHE A 51 23.59 4.25 -11.84
CA PHE A 51 24.63 3.49 -12.53
C PHE A 51 25.78 4.35 -13.06
N TYR A 52 25.67 5.67 -13.04
CA TYR A 52 26.63 6.58 -13.61
C TYR A 52 27.32 7.40 -12.53
N SER A 53 28.63 7.24 -12.40
CA SER A 53 29.49 8.06 -11.54
C SER A 53 30.42 8.94 -12.39
N LYS A 54 31.17 9.84 -11.78
CA LYS A 54 32.15 10.72 -12.46
C LYS A 54 33.11 9.97 -13.39
N ASN A 55 33.34 8.67 -13.14
CA ASN A 55 34.25 7.81 -13.90
C ASN A 55 33.54 6.93 -14.94
N GLY A 56 32.24 7.20 -15.23
CA GLY A 56 31.44 6.41 -16.18
C GLY A 56 30.52 5.39 -15.52
N LEU A 57 30.05 4.42 -16.30
CA LEU A 57 29.09 3.40 -15.87
C LEU A 57 29.75 2.44 -14.86
N THR A 58 29.16 2.30 -13.67
CA THR A 58 29.72 1.48 -12.58
C THR A 58 28.64 0.88 -11.67
N LEU A 59 28.89 -0.33 -11.21
CA LEU A 59 28.13 -0.96 -10.11
C LEU A 59 28.73 -0.62 -8.73
N GLY A 60 29.81 0.18 -8.69
CA GLY A 60 30.48 0.57 -7.45
C GLY A 60 29.58 1.31 -6.48
N ILE A 61 28.61 2.10 -6.99
CA ILE A 61 27.63 2.84 -6.17
C ILE A 61 26.79 1.84 -5.37
N PHE A 62 26.24 0.81 -6.02
CA PHE A 62 25.45 -0.23 -5.34
C PHE A 62 26.29 -0.99 -4.33
N LYS A 63 27.54 -1.35 -4.66
CA LYS A 63 28.44 -2.02 -3.72
C LYS A 63 28.71 -1.15 -2.49
N ARG A 64 28.94 0.15 -2.67
CA ARG A 64 29.12 1.13 -1.59
C ARG A 64 27.87 1.21 -0.71
N VAL A 65 26.70 1.41 -1.32
CA VAL A 65 25.43 1.54 -0.61
C VAL A 65 25.07 0.27 0.16
N LEU A 66 25.21 -0.90 -0.45
CA LEU A 66 24.95 -2.19 0.20
C LEU A 66 25.92 -2.48 1.37
N ALA A 67 27.12 -1.88 1.37
CA ALA A 67 28.07 -1.98 2.48
C ALA A 67 27.68 -1.08 3.68
N MET A 68 26.86 -0.05 3.49
CA MET A 68 26.40 0.83 4.57
C MET A 68 25.50 0.10 5.57
N ALA A 69 25.87 0.13 6.84
CA ALA A 69 25.10 -0.55 7.89
C ALA A 69 23.69 0.04 8.05
N ASN A 70 23.56 1.38 8.02
CA ASN A 70 22.27 2.08 8.11
C ASN A 70 21.31 1.68 6.96
N PHE A 71 21.82 1.53 5.73
CA PHE A 71 21.01 1.11 4.59
C PHE A 71 20.48 -0.32 4.75
N ARG A 72 21.34 -1.26 5.17
CA ARG A 72 20.90 -2.64 5.43
C ARG A 72 19.86 -2.72 6.56
N THR A 73 20.08 -1.93 7.61
CA THR A 73 19.11 -1.83 8.73
C THR A 73 17.80 -1.24 8.25
N SER A 74 17.81 -0.18 7.44
CA SER A 74 16.58 0.45 6.95
C SER A 74 15.79 -0.46 6.01
N ILE A 75 16.44 -1.29 5.18
CA ILE A 75 15.76 -2.33 4.39
C ILE A 75 15.06 -3.32 5.33
N ALA A 76 15.77 -3.86 6.32
CA ALA A 76 15.19 -4.81 7.27
C ALA A 76 14.03 -4.19 8.06
N ASN A 77 14.17 -2.95 8.47
CA ASN A 77 13.15 -2.19 9.17
C ASN A 77 11.90 -2.00 8.30
N THR A 78 12.09 -1.58 7.05
CA THR A 78 11.00 -1.38 6.08
C THR A 78 10.22 -2.67 5.85
N LEU A 79 10.91 -3.79 5.64
CA LEU A 79 10.25 -5.07 5.43
C LEU A 79 9.50 -5.56 6.68
N LYS A 80 10.08 -5.37 7.87
CA LYS A 80 9.42 -5.73 9.15
C LYS A 80 8.15 -4.92 9.38
N VAL A 81 8.23 -3.59 9.22
CA VAL A 81 7.05 -2.72 9.36
C VAL A 81 6.02 -3.07 8.30
N GLY A 82 6.41 -3.15 7.04
CA GLY A 82 5.51 -3.46 5.93
C GLY A 82 4.75 -4.76 6.14
N PHE A 83 5.47 -5.81 6.56
CA PHE A 83 4.85 -7.11 6.82
C PHE A 83 3.83 -7.05 7.97
N LEU A 84 4.19 -6.41 9.09
CA LEU A 84 3.29 -6.24 10.23
C LEU A 84 2.06 -5.40 9.86
N VAL A 85 2.28 -4.26 9.19
CA VAL A 85 1.20 -3.36 8.74
C VAL A 85 0.29 -4.06 7.74
N GLY A 86 0.85 -4.81 6.79
CA GLY A 86 0.07 -5.61 5.84
C GLY A 86 -0.87 -6.58 6.54
N ILE A 87 -0.37 -7.32 7.54
CA ILE A 87 -1.19 -8.25 8.34
C ILE A 87 -2.26 -7.49 9.14
N LEU A 88 -1.87 -6.49 9.91
CA LEU A 88 -2.78 -5.77 10.81
C LEU A 88 -3.86 -5.01 10.02
N SER A 89 -3.50 -4.37 8.91
CA SER A 89 -4.46 -3.65 8.05
C SER A 89 -5.43 -4.60 7.38
N THR A 90 -4.97 -5.78 6.94
CA THR A 90 -5.83 -6.79 6.33
C THR A 90 -6.81 -7.36 7.36
N LEU A 91 -6.34 -7.69 8.57
CA LEU A 91 -7.19 -8.19 9.65
C LEU A 91 -8.22 -7.14 10.09
N LEU A 92 -7.80 -5.90 10.27
CA LEU A 92 -8.69 -4.80 10.65
C LEU A 92 -9.70 -4.51 9.52
N GLY A 93 -9.23 -4.48 8.27
CA GLY A 93 -10.08 -4.31 7.08
C GLY A 93 -11.10 -5.43 6.94
N LEU A 94 -10.71 -6.69 7.18
CA LEU A 94 -11.62 -7.83 7.19
C LEU A 94 -12.69 -7.68 8.28
N LEU A 95 -12.28 -7.31 9.50
CA LEU A 95 -13.21 -7.10 10.60
C LEU A 95 -14.27 -6.04 10.26
N PHE A 96 -13.83 -4.89 9.73
CA PHE A 96 -14.73 -3.82 9.33
C PHE A 96 -15.63 -4.22 8.14
N ALA A 97 -15.09 -4.92 7.16
CA ALA A 97 -15.86 -5.43 6.03
C ALA A 97 -16.93 -6.44 6.48
N TYR A 98 -16.55 -7.36 7.35
CA TYR A 98 -17.46 -8.36 7.91
C TYR A 98 -18.60 -7.72 8.71
N VAL A 99 -18.30 -6.75 9.57
CA VAL A 99 -19.32 -6.02 10.34
C VAL A 99 -20.28 -5.31 9.40
N GLU A 100 -19.81 -4.62 8.36
CA GLU A 100 -20.72 -3.90 7.46
C GLU A 100 -21.61 -4.83 6.62
N VAL A 101 -21.09 -5.99 6.22
CA VAL A 101 -21.84 -6.91 5.34
C VAL A 101 -22.81 -7.78 6.12
N TYR A 102 -22.40 -8.30 7.28
CA TYR A 102 -23.19 -9.31 8.00
C TYR A 102 -23.94 -8.78 9.24
N VAL A 103 -23.53 -7.61 9.77
CA VAL A 103 -24.22 -7.04 10.94
C VAL A 103 -25.23 -6.00 10.48
N LYS A 104 -26.50 -6.20 10.88
CA LYS A 104 -27.56 -5.23 10.61
C LYS A 104 -27.39 -3.99 11.49
N LEU A 105 -26.64 -3.01 11.00
CA LEU A 105 -26.48 -1.72 11.66
C LEU A 105 -27.72 -0.85 11.38
N GLY A 106 -28.19 -0.12 12.39
CA GLY A 106 -29.24 0.89 12.22
C GLY A 106 -28.79 2.01 11.26
N LYS A 107 -29.71 2.80 10.72
CA LYS A 107 -29.39 3.86 9.74
C LYS A 107 -28.33 4.84 10.26
N PHE A 108 -28.44 5.29 11.51
CA PHE A 108 -27.49 6.23 12.10
C PHE A 108 -26.14 5.57 12.40
N SER A 109 -26.15 4.41 13.08
CA SER A 109 -24.90 3.68 13.41
C SER A 109 -24.17 3.17 12.17
N GLY A 110 -24.90 2.74 11.14
CA GLY A 110 -24.30 2.33 9.87
C GLY A 110 -23.69 3.50 9.08
N GLY A 111 -24.35 4.67 9.12
CA GLY A 111 -23.79 5.90 8.55
C GLY A 111 -22.49 6.32 9.26
N LEU A 112 -22.52 6.37 10.58
CA LEU A 112 -21.35 6.71 11.40
C LEU A 112 -20.19 5.72 11.20
N PHE A 113 -20.49 4.41 11.16
CA PHE A 113 -19.52 3.36 10.91
C PHE A 113 -18.78 3.57 9.58
N LYS A 114 -19.52 3.88 8.50
CA LYS A 114 -18.91 4.16 7.18
C LYS A 114 -18.02 5.40 7.20
N VAL A 115 -18.49 6.48 7.83
CA VAL A 115 -17.69 7.72 7.93
C VAL A 115 -16.39 7.45 8.70
N VAL A 116 -16.48 6.81 9.87
CA VAL A 116 -15.29 6.50 10.69
C VAL A 116 -14.33 5.56 9.96
N SER A 117 -14.85 4.55 9.26
CA SER A 117 -14.04 3.60 8.50
C SER A 117 -13.27 4.25 7.33
N MET A 118 -13.81 5.34 6.76
CA MET A 118 -13.22 6.00 5.59
C MET A 118 -12.45 7.28 5.94
N LEU A 119 -12.55 7.74 7.18
CA LEU A 119 -11.92 8.98 7.64
C LEU A 119 -10.41 9.03 7.40
N PRO A 120 -9.63 7.94 7.61
CA PRO A 120 -8.19 7.96 7.33
C PRO A 120 -7.84 8.21 5.86
N VAL A 121 -8.67 7.75 4.91
CA VAL A 121 -8.44 7.97 3.46
C VAL A 121 -8.55 9.44 3.07
N VAL A 122 -9.46 10.18 3.73
CA VAL A 122 -9.68 11.59 3.45
C VAL A 122 -8.66 12.47 4.18
N SER A 123 -8.04 11.96 5.23
CA SER A 123 -7.04 12.69 6.01
C SER A 123 -5.71 12.81 5.24
N PRO A 124 -5.02 13.97 5.30
CA PRO A 124 -3.65 14.07 4.82
C PRO A 124 -2.74 13.01 5.47
N PRO A 125 -1.76 12.43 4.74
CA PRO A 125 -0.99 11.27 5.20
C PRO A 125 -0.33 11.40 6.58
N PHE A 126 0.12 12.60 6.95
CA PHE A 126 0.83 12.83 8.21
C PHE A 126 -0.08 13.18 9.40
N VAL A 127 -1.38 13.41 9.18
CA VAL A 127 -2.31 13.85 10.24
C VAL A 127 -2.45 12.81 11.33
N LEU A 128 -2.51 11.52 10.96
CA LEU A 128 -2.60 10.44 11.95
C LEU A 128 -1.34 10.32 12.80
N SER A 129 -0.15 10.51 12.21
CA SER A 129 1.11 10.56 12.95
C SER A 129 1.14 11.70 13.97
N LEU A 130 0.77 12.92 13.54
CA LEU A 130 0.69 14.08 14.42
C LEU A 130 -0.37 13.86 15.52
N SER A 131 -1.55 13.35 15.17
CA SER A 131 -2.60 13.03 16.14
C SER A 131 -2.13 12.02 17.18
N MET A 132 -1.40 10.99 16.74
CA MET A 132 -0.82 9.98 17.65
C MET A 132 0.17 10.61 18.64
N ILE A 133 1.03 11.52 18.17
CA ILE A 133 1.97 12.25 19.03
C ILE A 133 1.23 13.18 20.00
N MET A 134 0.23 13.93 19.50
CA MET A 134 -0.53 14.88 20.32
C MET A 134 -1.41 14.19 21.37
N LEU A 135 -1.94 13.02 21.07
CA LEU A 135 -2.80 12.28 21.99
C LEU A 135 -2.02 11.38 22.94
N PHE A 136 -1.02 10.66 22.41
CA PHE A 136 -0.34 9.58 23.13
C PHE A 136 1.16 9.82 23.35
N GLY A 137 1.74 10.92 22.87
CA GLY A 137 3.16 11.25 23.12
C GLY A 137 3.46 11.58 24.57
N LYS A 138 4.73 11.91 24.88
CA LYS A 138 5.17 12.27 26.27
C LYS A 138 4.36 13.38 26.90
N ALA A 139 3.96 14.39 26.12
CA ALA A 139 3.07 15.47 26.54
C ALA A 139 1.64 15.30 26.02
N GLY A 140 1.27 14.06 25.63
CA GLY A 140 0.02 13.75 25.00
C GLY A 140 -1.19 13.94 25.90
N LEU A 141 -2.28 14.38 25.30
CA LEU A 141 -3.50 14.73 26.02
C LEU A 141 -4.08 13.52 26.78
N ILE A 142 -4.10 12.35 26.16
CA ILE A 142 -4.60 11.11 26.78
C ILE A 142 -3.59 10.58 27.78
N THR A 143 -2.33 10.46 27.43
CA THR A 143 -1.29 9.90 28.30
C THR A 143 -1.10 10.71 29.57
N ARG A 144 -1.01 12.03 29.45
CA ARG A 144 -0.71 12.89 30.60
C ARG A 144 -1.95 13.21 31.45
N PHE A 145 -3.09 13.57 30.83
CA PHE A 145 -4.26 14.01 31.57
C PHE A 145 -5.19 12.87 31.97
N LEU A 146 -5.38 11.86 31.10
CA LEU A 146 -6.30 10.76 31.39
C LEU A 146 -5.60 9.60 32.07
N LEU A 147 -4.48 9.12 31.52
CA LEU A 147 -3.77 7.93 32.01
C LEU A 147 -2.71 8.25 33.06
N LYS A 148 -2.32 9.54 33.21
CA LYS A 148 -1.24 10.00 34.12
C LYS A 148 0.09 9.26 33.90
N ILE A 149 0.39 8.89 32.65
CA ILE A 149 1.64 8.27 32.24
C ILE A 149 2.57 9.39 31.75
N TYR A 150 3.72 9.55 32.40
CA TYR A 150 4.65 10.66 32.13
C TYR A 150 5.86 10.25 31.30
N ASP A 151 6.12 8.96 31.16
CA ASP A 151 7.24 8.42 30.38
C ASP A 151 6.75 7.47 29.29
N ASN A 152 5.96 7.99 28.35
CA ASN A 152 5.46 7.24 27.22
C ASN A 152 6.22 7.62 25.94
N ASN A 153 6.68 6.62 25.21
CA ASN A 153 7.34 6.80 23.92
C ASN A 153 6.51 6.17 22.79
N VAL A 154 5.92 7.01 21.95
CA VAL A 154 5.12 6.58 20.78
C VAL A 154 5.95 6.50 19.50
N TYR A 155 7.23 6.86 19.56
CA TYR A 155 8.11 6.85 18.41
C TYR A 155 8.68 5.45 18.13
N GLY A 156 9.11 5.26 16.88
CA GLY A 156 9.78 4.03 16.45
C GLY A 156 8.85 3.01 15.81
N PHE A 157 9.27 1.76 15.84
CA PHE A 157 8.61 0.64 15.17
C PHE A 157 7.09 0.55 15.44
N TRP A 158 6.70 0.56 16.71
CA TRP A 158 5.28 0.42 17.08
C TRP A 158 4.45 1.66 16.72
N GLY A 159 5.03 2.86 16.84
CA GLY A 159 4.38 4.09 16.41
C GLY A 159 4.08 4.08 14.92
N ILE A 160 5.08 3.73 14.10
CA ILE A 160 4.91 3.59 12.65
C ILE A 160 3.86 2.51 12.34
N ALA A 161 3.97 1.32 12.95
CA ALA A 161 3.09 0.21 12.68
C ALA A 161 1.62 0.53 13.00
N ILE A 162 1.33 1.17 14.14
CA ILE A 162 -0.03 1.56 14.52
C ILE A 162 -0.58 2.61 13.55
N VAL A 163 0.19 3.66 13.29
CA VAL A 163 -0.27 4.76 12.43
C VAL A 163 -0.49 4.29 11.00
N GLN A 164 0.45 3.55 10.43
CA GLN A 164 0.30 3.00 9.08
C GLN A 164 -0.87 2.00 8.99
N THR A 165 -1.07 1.16 10.02
CA THR A 165 -2.24 0.26 10.06
C THR A 165 -3.53 1.06 9.99
N LEU A 166 -3.66 2.14 10.79
CA LEU A 166 -4.83 3.01 10.76
C LEU A 166 -4.97 3.79 9.45
N THR A 167 -3.86 4.11 8.80
CA THR A 167 -3.84 4.81 7.49
C THR A 167 -4.33 3.89 6.37
N PHE A 168 -3.88 2.63 6.34
CA PHE A 168 -4.06 1.75 5.19
C PHE A 168 -5.18 0.72 5.35
N PHE A 169 -5.69 0.45 6.56
CA PHE A 169 -6.79 -0.52 6.72
C PHE A 169 -8.06 -0.18 5.90
N PRO A 170 -8.41 1.09 5.62
CA PRO A 170 -9.60 1.37 4.83
C PRO A 170 -9.50 0.86 3.38
N VAL A 171 -8.28 0.77 2.83
CA VAL A 171 -8.04 0.18 1.50
C VAL A 171 -8.39 -1.32 1.54
N CYS A 172 -7.87 -2.05 2.53
CA CYS A 172 -8.23 -3.46 2.77
C CYS A 172 -9.73 -3.61 2.99
N TYR A 173 -10.34 -2.75 3.81
CA TYR A 173 -11.77 -2.77 4.09
C TYR A 173 -12.60 -2.63 2.80
N MET A 174 -12.26 -1.69 1.92
CA MET A 174 -12.98 -1.50 0.65
C MET A 174 -12.86 -2.72 -0.26
N MET A 175 -11.65 -3.26 -0.40
CA MET A 175 -11.39 -4.45 -1.22
C MET A 175 -12.15 -5.67 -0.70
N LEU A 176 -12.00 -5.97 0.59
CA LEU A 176 -12.60 -7.15 1.22
C LEU A 176 -14.11 -7.07 1.32
N LYS A 177 -14.66 -5.86 1.55
CA LYS A 177 -16.10 -5.60 1.48
C LYS A 177 -16.66 -5.87 0.09
N GLY A 178 -15.96 -5.45 -0.98
CA GLY A 178 -16.34 -5.76 -2.36
C GLY A 178 -16.41 -7.26 -2.61
N LEU A 179 -15.41 -7.99 -2.14
CA LEU A 179 -15.37 -9.45 -2.23
C LEU A 179 -16.50 -10.12 -1.45
N LEU A 180 -16.70 -9.76 -0.18
CA LEU A 180 -17.77 -10.33 0.65
C LEU A 180 -19.15 -10.14 0.01
N LYS A 181 -19.41 -9.00 -0.63
CA LYS A 181 -20.68 -8.74 -1.32
C LYS A 181 -20.87 -9.56 -2.59
N ASN A 182 -19.79 -10.03 -3.19
CA ASN A 182 -19.83 -10.82 -4.43
C ASN A 182 -19.89 -12.34 -4.16
N ILE A 183 -19.77 -12.80 -2.91
CA ILE A 183 -19.99 -14.20 -2.55
C ILE A 183 -21.48 -14.48 -2.70
N ASP A 184 -21.82 -15.56 -3.43
CA ASP A 184 -23.21 -15.97 -3.62
C ASP A 184 -23.82 -16.38 -2.27
N PRO A 185 -24.89 -15.71 -1.79
CA PRO A 185 -25.54 -16.05 -0.53
C PRO A 185 -26.05 -17.50 -0.47
N SER A 186 -26.38 -18.11 -1.62
CA SER A 186 -26.86 -19.48 -1.71
C SER A 186 -25.87 -20.50 -1.16
N LEU A 187 -24.56 -20.24 -1.28
CA LEU A 187 -23.51 -21.10 -0.74
C LEU A 187 -23.55 -21.14 0.81
N GLU A 188 -23.75 -19.97 1.41
CA GLU A 188 -23.87 -19.87 2.88
C GLU A 188 -25.20 -20.44 3.39
N GLU A 189 -26.29 -20.23 2.64
CA GLU A 189 -27.61 -20.79 2.95
C GLU A 189 -27.60 -22.32 2.88
N ALA A 190 -27.06 -22.88 1.82
CA ALA A 190 -26.92 -24.34 1.68
C ALA A 190 -26.12 -24.98 2.82
N ALA A 191 -25.01 -24.32 3.25
CA ALA A 191 -24.24 -24.81 4.39
C ALA A 191 -25.02 -24.74 5.71
N ARG A 192 -25.88 -23.73 5.89
CA ARG A 192 -26.76 -23.60 7.07
C ARG A 192 -27.88 -24.66 7.06
N ASP A 193 -28.46 -24.93 5.91
CA ASP A 193 -29.50 -25.94 5.75
C ASP A 193 -28.97 -27.35 6.06
N MET A 194 -27.67 -27.58 5.82
CA MET A 194 -26.96 -28.80 6.28
C MET A 194 -26.60 -28.78 7.79
N GLY A 195 -27.08 -27.79 8.56
CA GLY A 195 -26.88 -27.71 10.01
C GLY A 195 -25.56 -27.04 10.45
N ALA A 196 -24.82 -26.36 9.54
CA ALA A 196 -23.60 -25.67 9.92
C ALA A 196 -23.88 -24.41 10.75
N SER A 197 -23.16 -24.22 11.87
CA SER A 197 -23.20 -22.98 12.64
C SER A 197 -22.61 -21.80 11.84
N ARG A 198 -22.93 -20.55 12.21
CA ARG A 198 -22.38 -19.35 11.54
C ARG A 198 -20.86 -19.34 11.46
N TRP A 199 -20.18 -19.77 12.52
CA TRP A 199 -18.73 -19.88 12.53
C TRP A 199 -18.22 -20.95 11.57
N LYS A 200 -18.91 -22.09 11.50
CA LYS A 200 -18.55 -23.17 10.57
C LYS A 200 -18.75 -22.73 9.12
N VAL A 201 -19.84 -22.04 8.80
CA VAL A 201 -20.07 -21.44 7.48
C VAL A 201 -18.94 -20.45 7.12
N PHE A 202 -18.63 -19.54 8.04
CA PHE A 202 -17.53 -18.61 7.83
C PHE A 202 -16.19 -19.33 7.55
N ALA A 203 -15.82 -20.30 8.39
CA ALA A 203 -14.53 -20.97 8.31
C ALA A 203 -14.41 -21.91 7.09
N THR A 204 -15.53 -22.52 6.63
CA THR A 204 -15.50 -23.54 5.57
C THR A 204 -15.97 -23.05 4.20
N VAL A 205 -16.72 -21.95 4.14
CA VAL A 205 -17.25 -21.38 2.90
C VAL A 205 -16.68 -19.97 2.67
N THR A 206 -17.01 -19.01 3.54
CA THR A 206 -16.71 -17.60 3.31
C THR A 206 -15.21 -17.34 3.32
N PHE A 207 -14.49 -17.79 4.35
CA PHE A 207 -13.06 -17.53 4.52
C PHE A 207 -12.19 -18.15 3.40
N PRO A 208 -12.38 -19.41 2.98
CA PRO A 208 -11.65 -20.00 1.85
C PRO A 208 -11.87 -19.24 0.53
N LEU A 209 -13.10 -18.79 0.26
CA LEU A 209 -13.41 -17.98 -0.91
C LEU A 209 -12.74 -16.59 -0.89
N MET A 210 -12.46 -16.09 0.31
CA MET A 210 -11.79 -14.81 0.49
C MET A 210 -10.25 -14.90 0.43
N LEU A 211 -9.65 -16.07 0.54
CA LEU A 211 -8.18 -16.23 0.63
C LEU A 211 -7.41 -15.48 -0.47
N PRO A 212 -7.78 -15.57 -1.76
CA PRO A 212 -7.09 -14.79 -2.80
C PRO A 212 -7.18 -13.28 -2.57
N GLY A 213 -8.36 -12.81 -2.17
CA GLY A 213 -8.57 -11.39 -1.87
C GLY A 213 -7.89 -10.90 -0.61
N LEU A 214 -7.76 -11.75 0.42
CA LEU A 214 -6.96 -11.45 1.61
C LEU A 214 -5.48 -11.32 1.27
N GLY A 215 -4.96 -12.23 0.43
CA GLY A 215 -3.60 -12.13 -0.07
C GLY A 215 -3.38 -10.85 -0.88
N ASN A 216 -4.33 -10.48 -1.72
CA ASN A 216 -4.28 -9.27 -2.53
C ASN A 216 -4.32 -7.99 -1.65
N ALA A 217 -5.24 -7.93 -0.68
CA ALA A 217 -5.32 -6.82 0.28
C ALA A 217 -4.04 -6.68 1.11
N PHE A 218 -3.46 -7.80 1.58
CA PHE A 218 -2.17 -7.82 2.26
C PHE A 218 -1.05 -7.24 1.38
N LEU A 219 -0.91 -7.68 0.12
CA LEU A 219 0.17 -7.22 -0.74
C LEU A 219 0.02 -5.74 -1.11
N VAL A 220 -1.20 -5.26 -1.37
CA VAL A 220 -1.43 -3.83 -1.63
C VAL A 220 -0.98 -2.99 -0.43
N THR A 221 -1.43 -3.32 0.78
CA THR A 221 -1.05 -2.55 1.97
C THR A 221 0.41 -2.74 2.37
N PHE A 222 1.01 -3.90 2.11
CA PHE A 222 2.45 -4.09 2.25
C PHE A 222 3.22 -3.13 1.34
N ILE A 223 2.84 -3.04 0.05
CA ILE A 223 3.48 -2.13 -0.93
C ILE A 223 3.30 -0.67 -0.49
N GLU A 224 2.09 -0.26 -0.08
CA GLU A 224 1.82 1.08 0.44
C GLU A 224 2.68 1.41 1.67
N SER A 225 2.81 0.46 2.60
CA SER A 225 3.61 0.63 3.81
C SER A 225 5.10 0.79 3.54
N ILE A 226 5.70 -0.04 2.66
CA ILE A 226 7.13 0.06 2.34
C ILE A 226 7.49 1.32 1.53
N ALA A 227 6.52 1.86 0.78
CA ALA A 227 6.68 3.10 0.01
C ALA A 227 6.34 4.36 0.82
N ASP A 228 5.73 4.21 2.00
CA ASP A 228 5.34 5.36 2.83
C ASP A 228 6.56 6.06 3.41
N PHE A 229 6.65 7.34 3.12
CA PHE A 229 7.66 8.25 3.64
C PHE A 229 7.11 9.10 4.80
N ALA A 230 5.85 9.54 4.68
CA ALA A 230 5.30 10.60 5.51
C ALA A 230 5.16 10.18 6.99
N ASN A 231 4.59 9.01 7.25
CA ASN A 231 4.40 8.54 8.61
C ASN A 231 5.73 8.20 9.30
N PRO A 232 6.65 7.41 8.70
CA PRO A 232 7.96 7.16 9.31
C PRO A 232 8.79 8.40 9.56
N MET A 233 8.71 9.42 8.70
CA MET A 233 9.45 10.68 8.87
C MET A 233 9.00 11.45 10.11
N ILE A 234 7.72 11.36 10.50
CA ILE A 234 7.16 12.10 11.62
C ILE A 234 7.25 11.29 12.93
N ILE A 235 6.89 10.00 12.90
CA ILE A 235 6.76 9.19 14.11
C ILE A 235 7.87 8.12 14.25
N GLY A 236 8.75 8.00 13.26
CA GLY A 236 9.83 7.01 13.26
C GLY A 236 10.87 7.21 14.35
N GLY A 237 11.16 8.47 14.72
CA GLY A 237 12.22 8.76 15.68
C GLY A 237 13.58 8.26 15.17
N SER A 238 14.19 7.31 15.89
CA SER A 238 15.44 6.66 15.48
C SER A 238 15.24 5.37 14.66
N TYR A 239 14.01 5.04 14.31
CA TYR A 239 13.69 3.87 13.50
C TYR A 239 13.56 4.26 12.03
N ASP A 240 14.68 4.21 11.32
CA ASP A 240 14.72 4.60 9.92
C ASP A 240 14.13 3.51 9.02
N THR A 241 13.29 3.94 8.09
CA THR A 241 12.83 3.14 6.95
C THR A 241 13.64 3.47 5.71
N LEU A 242 13.54 2.65 4.68
CA LEU A 242 14.28 2.88 3.44
C LEU A 242 13.88 4.19 2.77
N ALA A 243 12.60 4.54 2.77
CA ALA A 243 12.10 5.79 2.22
C ALA A 243 12.68 7.02 2.96
N THR A 244 12.75 7.00 4.30
CA THR A 244 13.35 8.08 5.10
C THR A 244 14.86 8.13 4.91
N THR A 245 15.53 6.97 4.82
CA THR A 245 16.99 6.90 4.56
C THR A 245 17.35 7.50 3.20
N ILE A 246 16.57 7.23 2.14
CA ILE A 246 16.76 7.83 0.81
C ILE A 246 16.66 9.36 0.89
N TYR A 247 15.65 9.87 1.58
CA TYR A 247 15.46 11.30 1.76
C TYR A 247 16.65 11.95 2.49
N LEU A 248 17.08 11.36 3.60
CA LEU A 248 18.22 11.85 4.37
C LEU A 248 19.55 11.75 3.60
N GLN A 249 19.68 10.77 2.70
CA GLN A 249 20.86 10.65 1.84
C GLN A 249 20.96 11.82 0.85
N ILE A 250 19.82 12.32 0.35
CA ILE A 250 19.80 13.49 -0.54
C ILE A 250 19.99 14.77 0.26
N THR A 251 19.19 14.98 1.32
CA THR A 251 19.09 16.27 2.01
C THR A 251 20.14 16.46 3.08
N GLY A 252 20.61 15.40 3.72
CA GLY A 252 21.60 15.44 4.80
C GLY A 252 23.01 15.13 4.33
N ALA A 253 23.18 14.06 3.54
CA ALA A 253 24.51 13.64 3.07
C ALA A 253 24.90 14.25 1.71
N TYR A 254 23.96 14.86 0.99
CA TYR A 254 24.13 15.40 -0.38
C TYR A 254 24.67 14.36 -1.39
N ASP A 255 24.45 13.09 -1.13
CA ASP A 255 24.85 11.96 -1.98
C ASP A 255 23.71 11.55 -2.92
N LYS A 256 23.57 12.25 -4.03
CA LYS A 256 22.53 12.02 -5.02
C LYS A 256 22.64 10.63 -5.67
N GLU A 257 23.87 10.20 -6.01
CA GLU A 257 24.13 8.90 -6.64
C GLU A 257 23.77 7.75 -5.69
N GLY A 258 24.17 7.85 -4.42
CA GLY A 258 23.81 6.87 -3.39
C GLY A 258 22.31 6.79 -3.15
N ALA A 259 21.65 7.94 -3.05
CA ALA A 259 20.19 7.98 -2.89
C ALA A 259 19.45 7.39 -4.10
N ALA A 260 19.92 7.64 -5.32
CA ALA A 260 19.37 7.05 -6.53
C ALA A 260 19.51 5.52 -6.52
N ALA A 261 20.68 4.99 -6.15
CA ALA A 261 20.90 3.56 -6.02
C ALA A 261 19.98 2.91 -4.94
N MET A 262 19.81 3.58 -3.78
CA MET A 262 18.87 3.15 -2.73
C MET A 262 17.42 3.13 -3.23
N ALA A 263 17.01 4.15 -3.99
CA ALA A 263 15.67 4.26 -4.57
C ALA A 263 15.41 3.15 -5.62
N VAL A 264 16.42 2.78 -6.41
CA VAL A 264 16.32 1.64 -7.34
C VAL A 264 16.10 0.33 -6.58
N VAL A 265 16.75 0.14 -5.43
CA VAL A 265 16.51 -1.05 -4.58
C VAL A 265 15.08 -1.07 -4.06
N LEU A 266 14.57 0.05 -3.55
CA LEU A 266 13.17 0.16 -3.09
C LEU A 266 12.20 -0.12 -4.24
N LEU A 267 12.42 0.48 -5.40
CA LEU A 267 11.62 0.25 -6.60
C LEU A 267 11.63 -1.23 -7.02
N SER A 268 12.79 -1.89 -6.94
CA SER A 268 12.91 -3.31 -7.27
C SER A 268 12.12 -4.20 -6.32
N ILE A 269 12.11 -3.88 -5.02
CA ILE A 269 11.31 -4.60 -4.02
C ILE A 269 9.81 -4.41 -4.31
N THR A 270 9.36 -3.18 -4.57
CA THR A 270 7.95 -2.89 -4.88
C THR A 270 7.49 -3.57 -6.16
N LEU A 271 8.30 -3.53 -7.23
CA LEU A 271 8.01 -4.21 -8.49
C LEU A 271 7.96 -5.73 -8.34
N LEU A 272 8.86 -6.31 -7.54
CA LEU A 272 8.84 -7.74 -7.22
C LEU A 272 7.52 -8.13 -6.52
N MET A 273 7.11 -7.35 -5.51
CA MET A 273 5.85 -7.60 -4.81
C MET A 273 4.63 -7.42 -5.72
N PHE A 274 4.64 -6.41 -6.58
CA PHE A 274 3.60 -6.23 -7.59
C PHE A 274 3.55 -7.39 -8.59
N ALA A 275 4.70 -7.90 -9.01
CA ALA A 275 4.76 -9.08 -9.87
C ALA A 275 4.20 -10.32 -9.17
N VAL A 276 4.54 -10.53 -7.89
CA VAL A 276 3.97 -11.61 -7.08
C VAL A 276 2.44 -11.47 -7.00
N GLN A 277 1.93 -10.27 -6.72
CA GLN A 277 0.49 -9.99 -6.70
C GLN A 277 -0.18 -10.39 -8.02
N LYS A 278 0.34 -9.87 -9.13
CA LYS A 278 -0.26 -10.06 -10.45
C LYS A 278 -0.26 -11.51 -10.94
N TYR A 279 0.80 -12.27 -10.68
CA TYR A 279 0.95 -13.62 -11.25
C TYR A 279 0.49 -14.74 -10.35
N TYR A 280 0.32 -14.51 -9.04
CA TYR A 280 -0.07 -15.55 -8.09
C TYR A 280 -1.45 -15.33 -7.45
N LEU A 281 -1.99 -14.10 -7.47
CA LEU A 281 -3.25 -13.79 -6.80
C LEU A 281 -4.36 -13.28 -7.74
N GLU A 282 -4.00 -12.83 -8.94
CA GLU A 282 -4.93 -12.54 -10.05
C GLU A 282 -4.90 -13.67 -11.09
#